data_939899187a23399619f4b11dcd372db2
#
_entry.id   939899187a23399619f4b11dcd372db2
#
_cell.length_a   1.000
_cell.length_b   1.000
_cell.length_c   1.000
_cell.angle_alpha   90.00
_cell.angle_beta   90.00
_cell.angle_gamma   90.00
#
_symmetry.space_group_name_H-M   'P 1'
#
loop_
_entity.id
_entity.type
_entity.pdbx_description
1 polymer ?
#
loop_
_entity_poly.entity_id
_entity_poly.type
_entity_poly.pdbx_seq_one_letter_code
_entity_poly.pdbx_strand_id
1 'polypeptide(L)'
;IQKGTAILDVGGGSLQVSLFDKDALVTTQSLKMGSMRVRERLKELEKTSNHYGQLVEEFIRNDIMSFQRLYLKDRDIKNVILMGDFLTDTIFQEERRDNIVTKAEFMNKYEQVADMPVQQLSEMMEIDPEYASLVVPTMVICKNFIEVFNAEALWAPGLSLLDGIAYDFAEKKKFIKSESKELWKLTE
;
A
#
# COMPACT_ATOMS: atom_id res chain seq x y z
N ILE A 1 5.05 18.27 3.30
CA ILE A 1 5.89 17.04 3.16
C ILE A 1 7.32 17.50 2.91
N GLN A 2 8.12 17.65 3.97
CA GLN A 2 9.51 18.14 3.85
C GLN A 2 10.47 17.06 3.34
N LYS A 3 10.14 15.77 3.55
CA LYS A 3 10.90 14.63 3.06
C LYS A 3 10.16 13.97 1.90
N GLY A 4 10.91 13.37 0.98
CA GLY A 4 10.32 12.62 -0.13
C GLY A 4 9.29 11.60 0.36
N THR A 5 8.10 11.65 -0.19
CA THR A 5 6.96 10.81 0.20
C THR A 5 6.38 10.11 -1.01
N ALA A 6 6.10 8.83 -0.88
CA ALA A 6 5.35 8.07 -1.86
C ALA A 6 3.95 7.74 -1.30
N ILE A 7 2.94 7.83 -2.15
CA ILE A 7 1.61 7.26 -1.88
C ILE A 7 1.48 6.01 -2.76
N LEU A 8 1.22 4.88 -2.13
CA LEU A 8 0.89 3.61 -2.78
C LEU A 8 -0.61 3.35 -2.63
N ASP A 9 -1.35 3.47 -3.71
CA ASP A 9 -2.77 3.14 -3.77
C ASP A 9 -2.94 1.79 -4.48
N VAL A 10 -3.13 0.74 -3.68
CA VAL A 10 -3.21 -0.65 -4.15
C VAL A 10 -4.66 -1.01 -4.46
N GLY A 11 -5.02 -0.89 -5.73
CA GLY A 11 -6.33 -1.34 -6.22
C GLY A 11 -6.31 -2.80 -6.70
N GLY A 12 -7.48 -3.31 -7.06
CA GLY A 12 -7.60 -4.68 -7.61
C GLY A 12 -6.90 -4.88 -8.95
N GLY A 13 -7.01 -3.93 -9.87
CA GLY A 13 -6.46 -4.03 -11.24
C GLY A 13 -5.11 -3.37 -11.43
N SER A 14 -4.77 -2.38 -10.64
CA SER A 14 -3.56 -1.56 -10.77
C SER A 14 -3.08 -1.06 -9.41
N LEU A 15 -1.80 -0.74 -9.36
CA LEU A 15 -1.18 0.05 -8.30
C LEU A 15 -0.92 1.46 -8.84
N GLN A 16 -1.38 2.49 -8.13
CA GLN A 16 -0.94 3.86 -8.39
C GLN A 16 0.17 4.24 -7.42
N VAL A 17 1.25 4.79 -7.97
CA VAL A 17 2.38 5.30 -7.19
C VAL A 17 2.52 6.79 -7.47
N SER A 18 2.24 7.61 -6.47
CA SER A 18 2.42 9.07 -6.53
C SER A 18 3.63 9.47 -5.69
N LEU A 19 4.57 10.18 -6.30
CA LEU A 19 5.78 10.67 -5.65
C LEU A 19 5.67 12.16 -5.40
N PHE A 20 5.97 12.55 -4.16
CA PHE A 20 6.03 13.94 -3.72
C PHE A 20 7.42 14.28 -3.22
N ASP A 21 7.87 15.48 -3.55
CA ASP A 21 9.10 16.07 -3.03
C ASP A 21 8.85 17.56 -2.78
N LYS A 22 9.29 18.06 -1.62
CA LYS A 22 9.15 19.48 -1.22
C LYS A 22 7.74 20.02 -1.47
N ASP A 23 6.73 19.30 -0.97
CA ASP A 23 5.29 19.62 -1.08
C ASP A 23 4.71 19.64 -2.51
N ALA A 24 5.49 19.23 -3.50
CA ALA A 24 5.03 19.16 -4.88
C ALA A 24 4.85 17.71 -5.36
N LEU A 25 3.77 17.46 -6.09
CA LEU A 25 3.60 16.21 -6.82
C LEU A 25 4.62 16.15 -7.97
N VAL A 26 5.51 15.19 -7.90
CA VAL A 26 6.55 14.98 -8.92
C VAL A 26 6.02 14.17 -10.10
N THR A 27 5.36 13.05 -9.78
CA THR A 27 4.80 12.15 -10.79
C THR A 27 3.76 11.22 -10.15
N THR A 28 2.82 10.78 -10.97
CA THR A 28 1.93 9.65 -10.65
C THR A 28 2.05 8.62 -11.75
N GLN A 29 2.29 7.37 -11.38
CA GLN A 29 2.41 6.24 -12.29
C GLN A 29 1.40 5.17 -11.94
N SER A 30 0.74 4.61 -12.96
CA SER A 30 -0.16 3.48 -12.82
C SER A 30 0.51 2.22 -13.36
N LEU A 31 0.72 1.25 -12.49
CA LEU A 31 1.33 -0.03 -12.80
C LEU A 31 0.25 -1.11 -12.87
N LYS A 32 0.33 -2.00 -13.85
CA LYS A 32 -0.65 -3.09 -14.04
C LYS A 32 -0.41 -4.26 -13.07
N MET A 33 -0.27 -3.94 -11.77
CA MET A 33 -0.01 -4.91 -10.70
C MET A 33 -0.95 -4.67 -9.50
N GLY A 34 -2.25 -4.66 -9.71
CA GLY A 34 -3.22 -4.67 -8.60
C GLY A 34 -3.34 -6.07 -8.00
N SER A 35 -3.81 -6.16 -6.75
CA SER A 35 -3.89 -7.40 -5.97
C SER A 35 -4.68 -8.51 -6.67
N MET A 36 -5.86 -8.20 -7.19
CA MET A 36 -6.69 -9.16 -7.94
C MET A 36 -6.02 -9.60 -9.24
N ARG A 37 -5.39 -8.68 -9.96
CA ARG A 37 -4.68 -9.01 -11.21
C ARG A 37 -3.52 -9.97 -10.96
N VAL A 38 -2.73 -9.75 -9.92
CA VAL A 38 -1.62 -10.61 -9.54
C VAL A 38 -2.15 -11.98 -9.11
N ARG A 39 -3.16 -12.02 -8.24
CA ARG A 39 -3.84 -13.26 -7.83
C ARG A 39 -4.30 -14.07 -9.04
N GLU A 40 -5.05 -13.46 -9.96
CA GLU A 40 -5.59 -14.18 -11.12
C GLU A 40 -4.50 -14.77 -12.04
N ARG A 41 -3.36 -14.09 -12.13
CA ARG A 41 -2.21 -14.58 -12.91
C ARG A 41 -1.50 -15.76 -12.26
N LEU A 42 -1.53 -15.87 -10.95
CA LEU A 42 -0.79 -16.88 -10.18
C LEU A 42 -1.71 -17.92 -9.49
N LYS A 43 -3.01 -17.86 -9.73
CA LYS A 43 -4.05 -18.66 -9.06
C LYS A 43 -3.77 -20.17 -9.04
N GLU A 44 -3.27 -20.72 -10.13
CA GLU A 44 -2.97 -22.15 -10.20
C GLU A 44 -1.69 -22.51 -9.43
N LEU A 45 -0.74 -21.57 -9.36
CA LEU A 45 0.51 -21.76 -8.61
C LEU A 45 0.29 -21.62 -7.10
N GLU A 46 -0.64 -20.78 -6.66
CA GLU A 46 -1.03 -20.65 -5.25
C GLU A 46 -1.41 -21.99 -4.63
N LYS A 47 -2.18 -22.80 -5.35
CA LYS A 47 -2.66 -24.10 -4.88
C LYS A 47 -1.57 -25.17 -4.73
N THR A 48 -0.47 -25.02 -5.41
CA THR A 48 0.59 -26.04 -5.55
C THR A 48 1.93 -25.63 -4.93
N SER A 49 2.07 -24.37 -4.54
CA SER A 49 3.30 -23.83 -3.98
C SER A 49 3.20 -23.63 -2.46
N ASN A 50 4.27 -24.03 -1.76
CA ASN A 50 4.47 -23.68 -0.36
C ASN A 50 5.18 -22.31 -0.17
N HIS A 51 5.48 -21.61 -1.26
CA HIS A 51 6.23 -20.34 -1.29
C HIS A 51 5.53 -19.34 -2.19
N TYR A 52 4.22 -19.16 -1.97
CA TYR A 52 3.40 -18.31 -2.83
C TYR A 52 3.85 -16.84 -2.80
N GLY A 53 4.22 -16.31 -1.64
CA GLY A 53 4.75 -14.95 -1.52
C GLY A 53 5.98 -14.72 -2.39
N GLN A 54 6.91 -15.68 -2.46
CA GLN A 54 8.09 -15.61 -3.32
C GLN A 54 7.72 -15.62 -4.81
N LEU A 55 6.74 -16.42 -5.22
CA LEU A 55 6.26 -16.43 -6.61
C LEU A 55 5.65 -15.11 -7.03
N VAL A 56 4.87 -14.48 -6.14
CA VAL A 56 4.33 -13.14 -6.37
C VAL A 56 5.46 -12.13 -6.54
N GLU A 57 6.47 -12.17 -5.67
CA GLU A 57 7.63 -11.29 -5.72
C GLU A 57 8.41 -11.42 -7.04
N GLU A 58 8.65 -12.65 -7.50
CA GLU A 58 9.30 -12.90 -8.78
C GLU A 58 8.47 -12.37 -9.96
N PHE A 59 7.16 -12.55 -9.90
CA PHE A 59 6.25 -12.09 -10.94
C PHE A 59 6.26 -10.57 -11.14
N ILE A 60 6.30 -9.78 -10.05
CA ILE A 60 6.26 -8.31 -10.10
C ILE A 60 7.64 -7.64 -10.22
N ARG A 61 8.72 -8.40 -10.04
CA ARG A 61 10.10 -7.89 -9.94
C ARG A 61 10.52 -6.96 -11.08
N ASN A 62 10.25 -7.38 -12.31
CA ASN A 62 10.69 -6.61 -13.48
C ASN A 62 9.99 -5.25 -13.59
N ASP A 63 8.72 -5.17 -13.23
CA ASP A 63 7.96 -3.93 -13.24
C ASP A 63 8.47 -2.97 -12.16
N ILE A 64 8.78 -3.50 -10.97
CA ILE A 64 9.35 -2.71 -9.87
C ILE A 64 10.75 -2.21 -10.19
N MET A 65 11.62 -3.06 -10.76
CA MET A 65 12.97 -2.64 -11.20
C MET A 65 12.89 -1.55 -12.28
N SER A 66 11.93 -1.67 -13.19
CA SER A 66 11.70 -0.66 -14.23
C SER A 66 11.22 0.66 -13.63
N PHE A 67 10.28 0.60 -12.68
CA PHE A 67 9.83 1.77 -11.94
C PHE A 67 10.98 2.45 -11.20
N GLN A 68 11.79 1.69 -10.46
CA GLN A 68 12.95 2.19 -9.73
C GLN A 68 13.90 2.94 -10.66
N ARG A 69 14.27 2.34 -11.78
CA ARG A 69 15.20 2.93 -12.74
C ARG A 69 14.68 4.21 -13.39
N LEU A 70 13.37 4.27 -13.68
CA LEU A 70 12.76 5.38 -14.40
C LEU A 70 12.40 6.55 -13.50
N TYR A 71 11.96 6.28 -12.28
CA TYR A 71 11.29 7.30 -11.45
C TYR A 71 11.99 7.59 -10.12
N LEU A 72 12.86 6.69 -9.62
CA LEU A 72 13.54 6.88 -8.32
C LEU A 72 14.99 7.35 -8.45
N LYS A 73 15.52 7.48 -9.65
CA LYS A 73 16.89 7.97 -9.85
C LYS A 73 17.04 9.33 -9.18
N ASP A 74 18.02 9.44 -8.30
CA ASP A 74 18.36 10.68 -7.56
C ASP A 74 17.25 11.19 -6.60
N ARG A 75 16.32 10.31 -6.19
CA ARG A 75 15.24 10.63 -5.25
C ARG A 75 15.37 9.83 -3.96
N ASP A 76 15.23 10.50 -2.83
CA ASP A 76 15.24 9.91 -1.49
C ASP A 76 13.81 9.93 -0.93
N ILE A 77 13.14 8.80 -0.99
CA ILE A 77 11.76 8.63 -0.51
C ILE A 77 11.82 8.02 0.90
N LYS A 78 11.52 8.81 1.91
CA LYS A 78 11.59 8.38 3.32
C LYS A 78 10.26 7.96 3.90
N ASN A 79 9.17 8.51 3.39
CA ASN A 79 7.83 8.27 3.90
C ASN A 79 7.00 7.53 2.84
N VAL A 80 6.20 6.56 3.28
CA VAL A 80 5.24 5.85 2.45
C VAL A 80 3.86 5.91 3.09
N ILE A 81 2.88 6.33 2.32
CA ILE A 81 1.47 6.27 2.68
C ILE A 81 0.86 5.10 1.92
N LEU A 82 0.32 4.14 2.66
CA LEU A 82 -0.34 2.96 2.12
C LEU A 82 -1.84 3.23 2.06
N MET A 83 -2.40 3.17 0.85
CA MET A 83 -3.83 3.35 0.59
C MET A 83 -4.39 2.16 -0.17
N GLY A 84 -5.69 2.00 -0.12
CA GLY A 84 -6.46 0.95 -0.80
C GLY A 84 -7.47 0.34 0.15
N ASP A 85 -8.67 0.08 -0.38
CA ASP A 85 -9.82 -0.40 0.38
C ASP A 85 -9.53 -1.69 1.16
N PHE A 86 -8.62 -2.51 0.63
CA PHE A 86 -8.26 -3.78 1.23
C PHE A 86 -7.20 -3.69 2.34
N LEU A 87 -6.28 -2.72 2.26
CA LEU A 87 -5.16 -2.63 3.20
C LEU A 87 -5.61 -2.28 4.62
N THR A 88 -6.57 -1.38 4.72
CA THR A 88 -6.98 -0.79 5.99
C THR A 88 -8.01 -1.62 6.72
N ASP A 89 -8.98 -2.13 6.00
CA ASP A 89 -10.09 -2.88 6.60
C ASP A 89 -9.69 -4.31 6.98
N THR A 90 -8.58 -4.83 6.42
CA THR A 90 -8.23 -6.23 6.55
C THR A 90 -6.85 -6.45 7.19
N ILE A 91 -5.84 -5.69 6.76
CA ILE A 91 -4.46 -5.95 7.19
C ILE A 91 -4.09 -5.16 8.45
N PHE A 92 -4.61 -3.94 8.59
CA PHE A 92 -4.28 -3.01 9.68
C PHE A 92 -5.49 -2.68 10.56
N GLN A 93 -6.35 -3.67 10.85
CA GLN A 93 -7.61 -3.53 11.63
C GLN A 93 -7.44 -3.05 13.08
N GLU A 94 -6.23 -2.97 13.60
CA GLU A 94 -6.03 -2.49 14.97
C GLU A 94 -6.36 -0.99 15.06
N GLU A 95 -7.18 -0.63 16.05
CA GLU A 95 -7.47 0.78 16.39
C GLU A 95 -6.17 1.49 16.82
N ARG A 96 -5.51 2.11 15.86
CA ARG A 96 -4.30 2.90 16.11
C ARG A 96 -4.68 4.37 16.19
N ARG A 97 -4.18 5.05 17.21
CA ARG A 97 -4.45 6.50 17.38
C ARG A 97 -3.73 7.38 16.34
N ASP A 98 -2.65 6.89 15.75
CA ASP A 98 -1.75 7.67 14.90
C ASP A 98 -1.62 7.15 13.46
N ASN A 99 -2.24 6.01 13.14
CA ASN A 99 -2.16 5.36 11.82
C ASN A 99 -0.72 5.08 11.33
N ILE A 100 0.26 5.11 12.24
CA ILE A 100 1.66 4.86 11.94
C ILE A 100 1.92 3.35 12.07
N VAL A 101 2.56 2.78 11.04
CA VAL A 101 3.04 1.40 11.01
C VAL A 101 4.54 1.45 10.87
N THR A 102 5.28 0.84 11.77
CA THR A 102 6.73 0.73 11.61
C THR A 102 7.08 -0.28 10.52
N LYS A 103 8.22 -0.10 9.87
CA LYS A 103 8.71 -1.07 8.88
C LYS A 103 8.82 -2.48 9.49
N ALA A 104 9.27 -2.57 10.75
CA ALA A 104 9.40 -3.85 11.46
C ALA A 104 8.04 -4.53 11.67
N GLU A 105 7.02 -3.80 12.09
CA GLU A 105 5.66 -4.33 12.25
C GLU A 105 5.09 -4.80 10.91
N PHE A 106 5.28 -4.01 9.84
CA PHE A 106 4.86 -4.42 8.51
C PHE A 106 5.55 -5.73 8.08
N MET A 107 6.88 -5.80 8.24
CA MET A 107 7.65 -6.99 7.85
C MET A 107 7.27 -8.22 8.68
N ASN A 108 7.08 -8.07 9.99
CA ASN A 108 6.61 -9.17 10.84
C ASN A 108 5.24 -9.69 10.38
N LYS A 109 4.32 -8.80 10.03
CA LYS A 109 3.00 -9.19 9.52
C LYS A 109 3.11 -9.87 8.15
N TYR A 110 3.96 -9.36 7.28
CA TYR A 110 4.25 -10.00 6.00
C TYR A 110 4.78 -11.44 6.17
N GLU A 111 5.77 -11.65 7.03
CA GLU A 111 6.37 -12.97 7.28
C GLU A 111 5.35 -13.98 7.84
N GLN A 112 4.39 -13.53 8.63
CA GLN A 112 3.31 -14.36 9.15
C GLN A 112 2.36 -14.87 8.06
N VAL A 113 2.13 -14.07 7.02
CA VAL A 113 1.08 -14.37 6.02
C VAL A 113 1.62 -14.82 4.67
N ALA A 114 2.88 -14.55 4.33
CA ALA A 114 3.44 -14.70 2.99
C ALA A 114 3.30 -16.11 2.39
N ASP A 115 3.42 -17.14 3.21
CA ASP A 115 3.34 -18.54 2.80
C ASP A 115 2.10 -19.25 3.42
N MET A 116 1.17 -18.48 4.01
CA MET A 116 -0.01 -19.04 4.64
C MET A 116 -1.07 -19.39 3.58
N PRO A 117 -1.65 -20.60 3.60
CA PRO A 117 -2.74 -20.97 2.70
C PRO A 117 -3.98 -20.05 2.87
N VAL A 118 -4.66 -19.77 1.76
CA VAL A 118 -5.85 -18.88 1.76
C VAL A 118 -6.89 -19.28 2.78
N GLN A 119 -7.16 -20.59 2.94
CA GLN A 119 -8.13 -21.06 3.92
C GLN A 119 -7.73 -20.68 5.35
N GLN A 120 -6.45 -20.81 5.69
CA GLN A 120 -5.94 -20.44 7.00
C GLN A 120 -5.95 -18.92 7.22
N LEU A 121 -5.64 -18.13 6.17
CA LEU A 121 -5.78 -16.68 6.21
C LEU A 121 -7.23 -16.25 6.46
N SER A 122 -8.17 -16.87 5.74
CA SER A 122 -9.61 -16.64 5.89
C SER A 122 -10.08 -16.88 7.32
N GLU A 123 -9.67 -18.00 7.91
CA GLU A 123 -10.03 -18.36 9.29
C GLU A 123 -9.36 -17.42 10.31
N MET A 124 -8.06 -17.11 10.13
CA MET A 124 -7.31 -16.25 11.06
C MET A 124 -7.83 -14.81 11.07
N MET A 125 -8.22 -14.29 9.90
CA MET A 125 -8.65 -12.90 9.74
C MET A 125 -10.17 -12.71 9.79
N GLU A 126 -10.92 -13.81 9.89
CA GLU A 126 -12.40 -13.83 9.90
C GLU A 126 -13.02 -13.15 8.65
N ILE A 127 -12.40 -13.37 7.48
CA ILE A 127 -12.83 -12.80 6.21
C ILE A 127 -13.13 -13.88 5.17
N ASP A 128 -13.90 -13.52 4.15
CA ASP A 128 -14.22 -14.43 3.05
C ASP A 128 -12.91 -14.91 2.33
N PRO A 129 -12.82 -16.20 1.93
CA PRO A 129 -11.65 -16.73 1.22
C PRO A 129 -11.27 -15.95 -0.04
N GLU A 130 -12.22 -15.36 -0.73
CA GLU A 130 -11.92 -14.53 -1.90
C GLU A 130 -11.14 -13.27 -1.51
N TYR A 131 -11.52 -12.63 -0.40
CA TYR A 131 -10.73 -11.51 0.15
C TYR A 131 -9.39 -11.97 0.73
N ALA A 132 -9.36 -13.10 1.44
CA ALA A 132 -8.14 -13.68 1.99
C ALA A 132 -7.08 -13.94 0.91
N SER A 133 -7.50 -14.34 -0.30
CA SER A 133 -6.61 -14.56 -1.43
C SER A 133 -5.91 -13.29 -1.95
N LEU A 134 -6.36 -12.11 -1.55
CA LEU A 134 -5.74 -10.83 -1.92
C LEU A 134 -4.66 -10.37 -0.93
N VAL A 135 -4.59 -10.98 0.27
CA VAL A 135 -3.68 -10.57 1.35
C VAL A 135 -2.23 -10.67 0.89
N VAL A 136 -1.80 -11.86 0.45
CA VAL A 136 -0.41 -12.09 0.06
C VAL A 136 0.00 -11.21 -1.12
N PRO A 137 -0.73 -11.14 -2.26
CA PRO A 137 -0.40 -10.23 -3.34
C PRO A 137 -0.25 -8.77 -2.89
N THR A 138 -1.18 -8.28 -2.05
CA THR A 138 -1.14 -6.91 -1.55
C THR A 138 0.09 -6.66 -0.69
N MET A 139 0.37 -7.55 0.26
CA MET A 139 1.52 -7.42 1.16
C MET A 139 2.85 -7.49 0.41
N VAL A 140 2.97 -8.38 -0.60
CA VAL A 140 4.17 -8.47 -1.44
C VAL A 140 4.40 -7.20 -2.25
N ILE A 141 3.34 -6.64 -2.85
CA ILE A 141 3.42 -5.37 -3.59
C ILE A 141 3.94 -4.27 -2.67
N CYS A 142 3.30 -4.08 -1.51
CA CYS A 142 3.70 -3.05 -0.55
C CYS A 142 5.14 -3.26 -0.04
N LYS A 143 5.51 -4.51 0.36
CA LYS A 143 6.85 -4.85 0.81
C LYS A 143 7.91 -4.40 -0.18
N ASN A 144 7.76 -4.78 -1.44
CA ASN A 144 8.75 -4.48 -2.47
C ASN A 144 8.93 -2.97 -2.67
N PHE A 145 7.85 -2.20 -2.66
CA PHE A 145 7.96 -0.73 -2.76
C PHE A 145 8.57 -0.09 -1.51
N ILE A 146 8.24 -0.58 -0.31
CA ILE A 146 8.85 -0.13 0.95
C ILE A 146 10.37 -0.36 0.92
N GLU A 147 10.82 -1.52 0.40
CA GLU A 147 12.24 -1.84 0.27
C GLU A 147 12.94 -0.99 -0.78
N VAL A 148 12.34 -0.83 -1.97
CA VAL A 148 12.89 -0.04 -3.07
C VAL A 148 13.02 1.44 -2.71
N PHE A 149 12.09 1.99 -1.93
CA PHE A 149 12.17 3.36 -1.40
C PHE A 149 13.14 3.48 -0.24
N ASN A 150 13.51 2.37 0.40
CA ASN A 150 14.21 2.38 1.69
C ASN A 150 13.47 3.25 2.72
N ALA A 151 12.14 3.08 2.79
CA ALA A 151 11.27 3.88 3.62
C ALA A 151 11.59 3.75 5.11
N GLU A 152 11.51 4.87 5.83
CA GLU A 152 11.73 4.96 7.28
C GLU A 152 10.41 4.98 8.05
N ALA A 153 9.37 5.63 7.48
CA ALA A 153 8.06 5.76 8.09
C ALA A 153 6.96 5.29 7.13
N LEU A 154 6.02 4.52 7.65
CA LEU A 154 4.85 4.01 6.95
C LEU A 154 3.60 4.52 7.63
N TRP A 155 2.64 4.97 6.84
CA TRP A 155 1.32 5.37 7.31
C TRP A 155 0.25 4.59 6.57
N ALA A 156 -0.72 4.06 7.32
CA ALA A 156 -1.89 3.37 6.79
C ALA A 156 -3.16 4.04 7.34
N PRO A 157 -3.57 5.20 6.76
CA PRO A 157 -4.59 6.07 7.35
C PRO A 157 -6.01 5.53 7.28
N GLY A 158 -6.26 4.41 6.64
CA GLY A 158 -7.61 3.89 6.45
C GLY A 158 -8.43 4.71 5.44
N LEU A 159 -7.76 5.39 4.54
CA LEU A 159 -8.41 6.24 3.56
C LEU A 159 -8.39 5.62 2.17
N SER A 160 -9.47 5.82 1.44
CA SER A 160 -9.61 5.48 0.04
C SER A 160 -9.64 6.73 -0.85
N LEU A 161 -9.57 6.53 -2.15
CA LEU A 161 -9.78 7.61 -3.12
C LEU A 161 -11.16 8.27 -2.95
N LEU A 162 -12.19 7.51 -2.56
CA LEU A 162 -13.55 8.03 -2.35
C LEU A 162 -13.61 9.00 -1.19
N ASP A 163 -12.87 8.75 -0.10
CA ASP A 163 -12.77 9.67 1.04
C ASP A 163 -12.17 10.99 0.61
N GLY A 164 -11.10 10.95 -0.19
CA GLY A 164 -10.47 12.15 -0.76
C GLY A 164 -11.42 12.96 -1.64
N ILE A 165 -12.20 12.29 -2.49
CA ILE A 165 -13.21 12.94 -3.35
C ILE A 165 -14.33 13.55 -2.50
N ALA A 166 -14.83 12.82 -1.49
CA ALA A 166 -15.87 13.31 -0.59
C ALA A 166 -15.40 14.54 0.19
N TYR A 167 -14.15 14.53 0.67
CA TYR A 167 -13.54 15.67 1.37
C TYR A 167 -13.43 16.88 0.44
N ASP A 168 -12.86 16.74 -0.75
CA ASP A 168 -12.72 17.83 -1.74
C ASP A 168 -14.09 18.44 -2.11
N PHE A 169 -15.10 17.57 -2.30
CA PHE A 169 -16.46 18.03 -2.56
C PHE A 169 -17.04 18.83 -1.38
N ALA A 170 -16.89 18.34 -0.15
CA ALA A 170 -17.38 19.01 1.05
C ALA A 170 -16.69 20.36 1.29
N GLU A 171 -15.37 20.43 1.03
CA GLU A 171 -14.60 21.68 1.12
C GLU A 171 -15.07 22.70 0.07
N LYS A 172 -15.17 22.30 -1.20
CA LYS A 172 -15.66 23.15 -2.30
C LYS A 172 -17.06 23.66 -2.07
N LYS A 173 -17.93 22.86 -1.45
CA LYS A 173 -19.29 23.27 -1.06
C LYS A 173 -19.35 24.03 0.25
N LYS A 174 -18.22 24.27 0.93
CA LYS A 174 -18.12 24.94 2.23
C LYS A 174 -18.90 24.26 3.36
N PHE A 175 -19.13 22.95 3.25
CA PHE A 175 -19.71 22.14 4.34
C PHE A 175 -18.71 21.93 5.47
N ILE A 176 -17.42 21.92 5.15
CA ILE A 176 -16.32 21.90 6.10
C ILE A 176 -15.39 23.07 5.82
N LYS A 177 -14.77 23.64 6.87
CA LYS A 177 -13.70 24.60 6.70
C LYS A 177 -12.39 23.86 6.52
N SER A 178 -11.56 24.27 5.57
CA SER A 178 -10.21 23.77 5.43
C SER A 178 -9.39 24.21 6.66
N GLU A 179 -9.20 23.31 7.60
CA GLU A 179 -8.23 23.49 8.71
C GLU A 179 -6.84 23.02 8.31
N SER A 180 -6.65 22.65 7.05
CA SER A 180 -5.44 22.00 6.52
C SER A 180 -4.16 22.84 6.65
N LYS A 181 -4.23 24.09 7.07
CA LYS A 181 -3.04 24.91 7.34
C LYS A 181 -2.50 24.79 8.78
N GLU A 182 -3.24 24.21 9.72
CA GLU A 182 -2.84 24.16 11.13
C GLU A 182 -2.46 22.75 11.63
N LEU A 183 -2.96 21.69 11.01
CA LEU A 183 -2.62 20.31 11.40
C LEU A 183 -1.13 19.97 11.24
N TRP A 184 -0.42 20.69 10.38
CA TRP A 184 1.03 20.52 10.18
C TRP A 184 1.90 21.07 11.31
N LYS A 185 1.34 21.90 12.20
CA LYS A 185 2.09 22.51 13.32
C LYS A 185 2.11 21.66 14.59
N LEU A 186 1.37 20.56 14.63
CA LEU A 186 1.28 19.67 15.81
C LEU A 186 2.26 18.49 15.79
N THR A 187 3.16 18.44 14.80
CA THR A 187 4.19 17.38 14.65
C THR A 187 5.63 17.92 14.74
N GLU A 188 5.84 19.07 15.38
CA GLU A 188 7.17 19.49 15.82
C GLU A 188 7.48 19.02 17.24
#